data_bbc4bf1bba9f16c20dfdbb41721799d3
#
_entry.id   bbc4bf1bba9f16c20dfdbb41721799d3
#
_cell.length_a   1.000
_cell.length_b   1.000
_cell.length_c   1.000
_cell.angle_alpha   90.00
_cell.angle_beta   90.00
_cell.angle_gamma   90.00
#
_symmetry.space_group_name_H-M   'P 1'
#
loop_
_entity.id
_entity.type
_entity.pdbx_description
1 polymer ?
#
loop_
_entity_poly.entity_id
_entity_poly.type
_entity_poly.pdbx_seq_one_letter_code
_entity_poly.pdbx_strand_id
1 'polypeptide(L)'
;MSKKVSDPIKLKIKNDNLCIIPWVHLHTWPNGSTYPCCMTPMEHIAGDLNKQSVEEIYNSDLIKKLRLEMLDNKRPESCSRCYVQEDCGAHSFRMSANRDFNGHEDLVDST
;
A
#
# COMPACT_ATOMS: atom_id res chain seq x y z
N MET A 1 -4.36 19.86 -14.78
CA MET A 1 -4.69 19.42 -14.49
C MET A 1 -5.36 19.22 -14.09
N SER A 2 -5.13 19.05 -14.19
CA SER A 2 -5.56 18.74 -13.60
C SER A 2 -6.34 18.62 -13.27
N LYS A 3 -6.56 18.68 -13.26
CA LYS A 3 -7.25 18.36 -12.78
C LYS A 3 -7.92 17.86 -12.58
N LYS A 4 -7.91 17.43 -12.75
CA LYS A 4 -8.49 16.77 -12.47
C LYS A 4 -8.66 16.00 -11.95
N VAL A 5 -8.30 15.85 -12.45
CA VAL A 5 -8.29 14.85 -11.88
C VAL A 5 -8.65 14.41 -10.95
N SER A 6 -8.86 14.35 -11.37
CA SER A 6 -8.49 14.07 -10.07
C SER A 6 -9.59 13.99 -9.04
N ASP A 7 -10.81 14.05 -9.38
CA ASP A 7 -11.84 14.06 -8.35
C ASP A 7 -11.94 12.74 -7.60
N PRO A 8 -11.86 11.58 -8.26
CA PRO A 8 -11.76 10.33 -7.50
C PRO A 8 -10.52 10.30 -6.62
N ILE A 9 -9.46 10.93 -7.09
CA ILE A 9 -8.21 11.02 -6.34
C ILE A 9 -8.42 11.83 -5.08
N LYS A 10 -9.13 12.94 -5.19
CA LYS A 10 -9.42 13.76 -4.02
C LYS A 10 -10.26 13.03 -3.00
N LEU A 11 -11.18 12.19 -3.45
CA LEU A 11 -11.97 11.37 -2.55
C LEU A 11 -11.06 10.38 -1.81
N LYS A 12 -10.10 9.81 -2.50
CA LYS A 12 -9.14 8.91 -1.88
C LYS A 12 -8.22 9.63 -0.92
N ILE A 13 -7.85 10.86 -1.24
CA ILE A 13 -7.03 11.67 -0.35
C ILE A 13 -7.76 11.92 0.96
N LYS A 14 -9.07 12.03 0.93
CA LYS A 14 -9.87 12.20 2.14
C LYS A 14 -9.97 10.91 2.95
N ASN A 15 -9.50 9.82 2.42
CA ASN A 15 -9.44 8.54 3.10
C ASN A 15 -8.18 8.53 3.97
N ASP A 16 -8.37 8.67 5.26
CA ASP A 16 -7.27 8.85 6.20
C ASP A 16 -6.38 7.62 6.34
N ASN A 17 -6.83 6.48 5.88
CA ASN A 17 -6.10 5.23 6.08
C ASN A 17 -5.38 4.73 4.82
N LEU A 18 -5.56 5.40 3.70
CA LEU A 18 -4.96 4.97 2.44
C LEU A 18 -3.44 5.10 2.46
N CYS A 19 -2.76 4.12 1.89
CA CYS A 19 -1.34 4.18 1.59
C CYS A 19 -1.16 3.77 0.14
N ILE A 20 -0.38 4.54 -0.62
CA ILE A 20 -0.19 4.26 -2.06
C ILE A 20 0.70 3.04 -2.31
N ILE A 21 1.47 2.62 -1.32
CA ILE A 21 2.47 1.56 -1.48
C ILE A 21 1.92 0.28 -2.15
N PRO A 22 0.75 -0.26 -1.78
CA PRO A 22 0.27 -1.50 -2.42
C PRO A 22 0.04 -1.40 -3.93
N TRP A 23 0.03 -0.20 -4.47
CA TRP A 23 -0.16 0.02 -5.92
C TRP A 23 1.15 0.27 -6.66
N VAL A 24 2.23 0.64 -5.95
CA VAL A 24 3.46 1.10 -6.60
C VAL A 24 4.71 0.35 -6.18
N HIS A 25 4.62 -0.58 -5.24
CA HIS A 25 5.81 -1.15 -4.62
C HIS A 25 5.63 -2.59 -4.19
N LEU A 26 6.70 -3.36 -4.26
CA LEU A 26 6.83 -4.67 -3.61
C LEU A 26 8.18 -4.69 -2.92
N HIS A 27 8.21 -5.29 -1.73
CA HIS A 27 9.45 -5.43 -0.97
C HIS A 27 9.88 -6.90 -0.98
N THR A 28 11.10 -7.17 -1.43
CA THR A 28 11.59 -8.53 -1.58
C THR A 28 12.86 -8.73 -0.77
N TRP A 29 12.92 -9.83 -0.02
CA TRP A 29 14.11 -10.24 0.69
C TRP A 29 14.98 -11.13 -0.20
N PRO A 30 16.29 -11.28 0.12
CA PRO A 30 17.18 -12.09 -0.73
C PRO A 30 16.74 -13.54 -0.92
N ASN A 31 15.97 -14.09 0.01
CA ASN A 31 15.48 -15.47 -0.11
C ASN A 31 14.24 -15.60 -1.01
N GLY A 32 13.74 -14.49 -1.57
CA GLY A 32 12.57 -14.48 -2.44
C GLY A 32 11.27 -14.13 -1.75
N SER A 33 11.23 -14.10 -0.43
CA SER A 33 10.03 -13.72 0.31
C SER A 33 9.65 -12.28 -0.03
N THR A 34 8.40 -12.07 -0.43
CA THR A 34 7.95 -10.78 -0.94
C THR A 34 6.76 -10.28 -0.15
N TYR A 35 6.75 -8.99 0.13
CA TYR A 35 5.77 -8.32 0.98
C TYR A 35 5.28 -7.05 0.30
N PRO A 36 4.10 -6.54 0.70
CA PRO A 36 3.65 -5.25 0.16
C PRO A 36 4.58 -4.10 0.49
N CYS A 37 5.25 -4.17 1.64
CA CYS A 37 6.02 -3.04 2.16
C CYS A 37 7.07 -3.54 3.14
N CYS A 38 8.15 -2.77 3.32
CA CYS A 38 9.20 -3.12 4.27
C CYS A 38 8.71 -3.11 5.73
N MET A 39 7.58 -2.46 5.99
CA MET A 39 7.01 -2.39 7.34
C MET A 39 6.04 -3.53 7.64
N THR A 40 5.76 -4.38 6.67
CA THR A 40 4.82 -5.49 6.83
C THR A 40 5.41 -6.56 7.77
N PRO A 41 4.62 -7.07 8.73
CA PRO A 41 5.10 -8.18 9.58
C PRO A 41 5.48 -9.40 8.74
N MET A 42 6.49 -10.11 9.20
CA MET A 42 7.06 -11.25 8.45
C MET A 42 6.04 -12.36 8.17
N GLU A 43 5.06 -12.52 9.03
CA GLU A 43 4.03 -13.54 8.85
C GLU A 43 2.99 -13.16 7.78
N HIS A 44 2.96 -11.93 7.33
CA HIS A 44 2.02 -11.47 6.32
C HIS A 44 2.67 -11.46 4.93
N ILE A 45 3.22 -12.60 4.53
CA ILE A 45 3.92 -12.74 3.26
C ILE A 45 2.93 -12.69 2.10
N ALA A 46 3.29 -11.95 1.04
CA ALA A 46 2.45 -11.86 -0.16
C ALA A 46 2.79 -12.96 -1.17
N GLY A 47 4.05 -13.40 -1.21
CA GLY A 47 4.46 -14.42 -2.14
C GLY A 47 5.95 -14.72 -2.08
N ASP A 48 6.41 -15.54 -3.03
CA ASP A 48 7.79 -16.00 -3.08
C ASP A 48 8.25 -15.95 -4.54
N LEU A 49 9.26 -15.15 -4.82
CA LEU A 49 9.80 -15.00 -6.18
C LEU A 49 10.45 -16.28 -6.72
N ASN A 50 10.74 -17.23 -5.85
CA ASN A 50 11.23 -18.53 -6.30
C ASN A 50 10.14 -19.38 -6.93
N LYS A 51 8.88 -19.06 -6.68
CA LYS A 51 7.72 -19.84 -7.10
C LYS A 51 6.72 -19.07 -7.96
N GLN A 52 6.78 -17.75 -7.92
CA GLN A 52 5.78 -16.90 -8.56
C GLN A 52 6.47 -15.75 -9.28
N SER A 53 5.81 -15.22 -10.30
CA SER A 53 6.27 -14.02 -10.98
C SER A 53 5.96 -12.78 -10.13
N VAL A 54 6.63 -11.67 -10.44
CA VAL A 54 6.34 -10.38 -9.80
C VAL A 54 4.87 -10.02 -10.00
N GLU A 55 4.35 -10.23 -11.20
CA GLU A 55 2.96 -9.89 -11.51
C GLU A 55 1.99 -10.72 -10.68
N GLU A 56 2.27 -12.00 -10.50
CA GLU A 56 1.42 -12.87 -9.69
C GLU A 56 1.39 -12.41 -8.24
N ILE A 57 2.55 -12.02 -7.71
CA ILE A 57 2.62 -11.56 -6.32
C ILE A 57 1.93 -10.22 -6.16
N TYR A 58 2.13 -9.31 -7.11
CA TYR A 58 1.52 -7.99 -7.12
C TYR A 58 -0.02 -8.10 -7.11
N ASN A 59 -0.55 -9.17 -7.71
CA ASN A 59 -1.98 -9.42 -7.78
C ASN A 59 -2.43 -10.56 -6.85
N SER A 60 -1.63 -10.87 -5.83
CA SER A 60 -1.95 -11.91 -4.87
C SER A 60 -3.17 -11.54 -4.04
N ASP A 61 -3.76 -12.57 -3.42
CA ASP A 61 -4.93 -12.36 -2.57
C ASP A 61 -4.65 -11.41 -1.42
N LEU A 62 -3.47 -11.53 -0.81
CA LEU A 62 -3.10 -10.66 0.30
C LEU A 62 -3.05 -9.20 -0.14
N ILE A 63 -2.41 -8.91 -1.26
CA ILE A 63 -2.27 -7.53 -1.74
C ILE A 63 -3.61 -6.98 -2.22
N LYS A 64 -4.42 -7.80 -2.90
CA LYS A 64 -5.76 -7.38 -3.31
C LYS A 64 -6.64 -7.05 -2.13
N LYS A 65 -6.61 -7.90 -1.11
CA LYS A 65 -7.40 -7.65 0.11
C LYS A 65 -6.97 -6.36 0.77
N LEU A 66 -5.66 -6.14 0.84
CA LEU A 66 -5.10 -4.94 1.46
C LEU A 66 -5.56 -3.68 0.72
N ARG A 67 -5.50 -3.71 -0.62
CA ARG A 67 -5.97 -2.58 -1.42
C ARG A 67 -7.45 -2.30 -1.20
N LEU A 68 -8.27 -3.35 -1.19
CA LEU A 68 -9.72 -3.20 -0.99
C LEU A 68 -10.04 -2.62 0.37
N GLU A 69 -9.34 -3.08 1.41
CA GLU A 69 -9.53 -2.54 2.75
C GLU A 69 -9.18 -1.06 2.82
N MET A 70 -8.08 -0.67 2.18
CA MET A 70 -7.69 0.74 2.15
C MET A 70 -8.68 1.60 1.39
N LEU A 71 -9.19 1.09 0.26
CA LEU A 71 -10.20 1.84 -0.50
C LEU A 71 -11.50 1.99 0.29
N ASP A 72 -11.77 1.08 1.20
CA ASP A 72 -12.93 1.12 2.08
C ASP A 72 -12.63 1.89 3.38
N ASN A 73 -11.54 2.64 3.42
CA ASN A 73 -11.11 3.46 4.56
C ASN A 73 -10.93 2.65 5.84
N LYS A 74 -10.43 1.43 5.70
CA LYS A 74 -10.11 0.57 6.84
C LYS A 74 -8.61 0.53 7.04
N ARG A 75 -8.18 0.05 8.20
CA ARG A 75 -6.77 -0.09 8.55
C ARG A 75 -6.36 -1.55 8.42
N PRO A 76 -5.71 -1.95 7.32
CA PRO A 76 -5.26 -3.34 7.19
C PRO A 76 -4.29 -3.73 8.29
N GLU A 77 -4.42 -4.95 8.77
CA GLU A 77 -3.55 -5.46 9.82
C GLU A 77 -2.09 -5.47 9.38
N SER A 78 -1.83 -5.76 8.11
CA SER A 78 -0.47 -5.78 7.57
C SER A 78 0.24 -4.43 7.66
N CYS A 79 -0.51 -3.35 7.86
CA CYS A 79 0.01 -1.99 7.92
C CYS A 79 -0.04 -1.42 9.33
N SER A 80 -0.27 -2.25 10.34
CA SER A 80 -0.52 -1.80 11.72
C SER A 80 0.63 -0.95 12.27
N ARG A 81 1.87 -1.23 11.89
CA ARG A 81 3.01 -0.46 12.40
C ARG A 81 2.90 1.02 12.09
N CYS A 82 2.49 1.35 10.86
CA CYS A 82 2.35 2.75 10.47
C CYS A 82 1.23 3.44 11.24
N TYR A 83 0.10 2.76 11.39
CA TYR A 83 -1.03 3.34 12.09
C TYR A 83 -0.73 3.54 13.57
N VAL A 84 -0.02 2.60 14.20
CA VAL A 84 0.38 2.74 15.60
C VAL A 84 1.30 3.95 15.77
N GLN A 85 2.26 4.12 14.85
CA GLN A 85 3.15 5.27 14.90
C GLN A 85 2.37 6.57 14.78
N GLU A 86 1.41 6.62 13.85
CA GLU A 86 0.60 7.82 13.65
C GLU A 86 -0.27 8.12 14.84
N ASP A 87 -0.86 7.10 15.45
CA ASP A 87 -1.68 7.26 16.64
C ASP A 87 -0.89 7.82 17.81
N CYS A 88 0.42 7.55 17.83
CA CYS A 88 1.33 8.08 18.85
C CYS A 88 1.89 9.45 18.49
N GLY A 89 1.46 10.02 17.36
CA GLY A 89 1.93 11.34 16.93
C GLY A 89 3.22 11.32 16.13
N ALA A 90 3.72 10.14 15.75
CA ALA A 90 4.96 10.04 15.00
C ALA A 90 4.69 10.02 13.50
N HIS A 91 5.73 10.36 12.73
CA HIS A 91 5.66 10.29 11.28
C HIS A 91 5.86 8.84 10.84
N SER A 92 5.00 8.33 9.96
CA SER A 92 5.06 6.95 9.51
C SER A 92 5.61 6.84 8.09
N PHE A 93 6.00 5.61 7.72
CA PHE A 93 6.43 5.33 6.35
C PHE A 93 5.28 5.57 5.36
N ARG A 94 4.04 5.28 5.77
CA ARG A 94 2.86 5.53 4.95
C ARG A 94 2.74 7.01 4.58
N MET A 95 2.95 7.89 5.56
CA MET A 95 2.87 9.32 5.33
C MET A 95 3.94 9.78 4.35
N SER A 96 5.15 9.25 4.48
CA SER A 96 6.24 9.57 3.55
C SER A 96 5.92 9.08 2.14
N ALA A 97 5.40 7.87 2.02
CA ALA A 97 5.07 7.30 0.71
C ALA A 97 3.98 8.11 0.02
N ASN A 98 2.93 8.46 0.74
CA ASN A 98 1.85 9.26 0.16
C ASN A 98 2.33 10.63 -0.27
N ARG A 99 3.24 11.23 0.52
CA ARG A 99 3.83 12.52 0.15
C ARG A 99 4.66 12.39 -1.12
N ASP A 100 5.49 11.35 -1.21
CA ASP A 100 6.40 11.19 -2.34
C ASP A 100 5.64 10.92 -3.65
N PHE A 101 4.47 10.32 -3.55
CA PHE A 101 3.65 10.03 -4.72
C PHE A 101 2.50 11.02 -4.89
N ASN A 102 2.56 12.15 -4.21
CA ASN A 102 1.57 13.20 -4.40
C ASN A 102 1.58 13.64 -5.87
N GLY A 103 0.43 13.67 -6.50
CA GLY A 103 0.31 13.95 -7.92
C GLY A 103 0.24 12.71 -8.78
N HIS A 104 0.43 11.53 -8.20
CA HIS A 104 0.37 10.25 -8.92
C HIS A 104 -0.74 9.36 -8.40
N GLU A 105 -1.78 9.98 -7.87
CA GLU A 105 -2.89 9.26 -7.23
C GLU A 105 -3.72 8.46 -8.22
N ASP A 106 -3.59 8.75 -9.52
CA ASP A 106 -4.24 7.96 -10.56
C ASP A 106 -3.78 6.51 -10.56
N LEU A 107 -2.62 6.22 -9.95
CA LEU A 107 -2.12 4.85 -9.83
C LEU A 107 -2.96 4.00 -8.88
N VAL A 108 -3.80 4.62 -8.07
CA VAL A 108 -4.54 3.95 -6.99
C VAL A 108 -5.87 3.36 -7.45
N ASP A 109 -6.36 3.70 -8.62
CA ASP A 109 -7.71 3.34 -9.03
C ASP A 109 -7.89 1.88 -9.45
N SER A 110 -6.80 1.19 -9.72
CA SER A 110 -6.84 -0.15 -10.29
C SER A 110 -6.52 -1.21 -9.24
N THR A 111 -7.42 -2.15 -9.05
CA THR A 111 -7.19 -3.28 -8.14
C THR A 111 -7.52 -4.59 -8.83
#